data_99523d55f9c4009059ba8daf535e429d
#
_entry.id   99523d55f9c4009059ba8daf535e429d
#
_cell.length_a   1.000
_cell.length_b   1.000
_cell.length_c   1.000
_cell.angle_alpha   90.00
_cell.angle_beta   90.00
_cell.angle_gamma   90.00
#
_symmetry.space_group_name_H-M   'P 1'
#
loop_
_entity.id
_entity.type
_entity.pdbx_description
1 polymer ?
#
loop_
_entity_poly.entity_id
_entity_poly.type
_entity_poly.pdbx_seq_one_letter_code
_entity_poly.pdbx_strand_id
1 'polypeptide(L)'
;ENLGLKKDAISIADVSDSIAIFSKTRFNGDGIITENSTDDAGLKNIIGECISSFGGLQDRSGEPGVDADRIAAFYKAAADYVAWKDAGVKEIFPYGDDTADALAACTALKEKVADFFMRCKLAAFNSDSTAVLDVTVERIGAISSKDLAACTDEIAAYPLAKVNADARLPLTGINPAWKAVFDKFKALVVDADYPSAEYLTEEQWNGILSKFDAYTAWCGAKAGAEVEALGYDRLWAILKEDRKAELDELIAEDKALEGEVNEIQTVNKLLHLCRDFYTLLRNYVTFSDFYSTEDTMSSVFQAGRLYIDQRNCDLCIKVTDMGKHGTMAGASGMFLLYCDCTSKKTSAKMTIVAVMTDGDINNLKVGCNAVFYDRAGNDWDAVVTKIVDNPISVRQAFWSPYKKIGNFVETQINKIAAKQDSKVLEKATA
;
A
#
# COMPACT_ATOMS: atom_id res chain seq x y z
N GLU A 1 -33.64 23.27 19.15
CA GLU A 1 -34.56 22.67 20.13
C GLU A 1 -34.05 21.32 20.62
N ASN A 2 -33.52 20.48 19.75
CA ASN A 2 -33.03 19.11 20.10
C ASN A 2 -31.82 19.11 21.05
N LEU A 3 -31.09 20.23 21.16
CA LEU A 3 -29.94 20.36 22.05
C LEU A 3 -30.28 21.04 23.39
N GLY A 4 -31.57 21.27 23.68
CA GLY A 4 -32.03 21.90 24.94
C GLY A 4 -31.58 23.37 25.14
N LEU A 5 -30.99 23.98 24.14
CA LEU A 5 -30.50 25.33 24.18
C LEU A 5 -31.67 26.32 23.92
N LYS A 6 -32.23 26.86 24.98
CA LYS A 6 -33.15 28.03 24.90
C LYS A 6 -32.33 29.32 24.93
N LYS A 7 -31.76 29.69 23.77
CA LYS A 7 -31.01 30.94 23.61
C LYS A 7 -31.63 31.77 22.49
N ASP A 8 -31.72 33.08 22.70
CA ASP A 8 -32.18 34.05 21.68
C ASP A 8 -31.12 34.27 20.57
N ALA A 9 -29.87 33.86 20.83
CA ALA A 9 -28.76 33.90 19.88
C ALA A 9 -27.90 32.65 20.01
N ILE A 10 -27.46 32.12 18.89
CA ILE A 10 -26.61 30.94 18.77
C ILE A 10 -25.23 31.39 18.26
N SER A 11 -24.16 31.02 18.95
CA SER A 11 -22.78 31.24 18.55
C SER A 11 -22.15 30.02 17.91
N ILE A 12 -21.05 30.22 17.21
CA ILE A 12 -20.26 29.10 16.64
C ILE A 12 -19.76 28.17 17.76
N ALA A 13 -19.38 28.72 18.93
CA ALA A 13 -18.96 27.91 20.06
C ALA A 13 -20.09 26.97 20.55
N ASP A 14 -21.29 27.52 20.69
CA ASP A 14 -22.46 26.71 21.10
C ASP A 14 -22.71 25.50 20.16
N VAL A 15 -22.58 25.71 18.86
CA VAL A 15 -22.76 24.64 17.88
C VAL A 15 -21.59 23.66 17.92
N SER A 16 -20.36 24.14 18.06
CA SER A 16 -19.17 23.28 18.18
C SER A 16 -19.22 22.40 19.42
N ASP A 17 -19.62 22.96 20.57
CA ASP A 17 -19.81 22.22 21.81
C ASP A 17 -20.90 21.17 21.66
N SER A 18 -21.99 21.52 20.99
CA SER A 18 -23.09 20.61 20.70
C SER A 18 -22.67 19.45 19.81
N ILE A 19 -21.90 19.71 18.75
CA ILE A 19 -21.33 18.68 17.89
C ILE A 19 -20.42 17.76 18.71
N ALA A 20 -19.56 18.31 19.57
CA ALA A 20 -18.66 17.55 20.40
C ALA A 20 -19.38 16.65 21.43
N ILE A 21 -20.49 17.11 21.99
CA ILE A 21 -21.33 16.32 22.88
C ILE A 21 -22.05 15.23 22.09
N PHE A 22 -22.67 15.57 20.97
CA PHE A 22 -23.41 14.63 20.13
C PHE A 22 -22.52 13.51 19.57
N SER A 23 -21.29 13.82 19.19
CA SER A 23 -20.31 12.83 18.71
C SER A 23 -19.99 11.73 19.74
N LYS A 24 -20.20 12.02 21.03
CA LYS A 24 -19.93 11.09 22.14
C LYS A 24 -21.18 10.36 22.63
N THR A 25 -22.33 10.59 22.04
CA THR A 25 -23.54 9.82 22.36
C THR A 25 -23.45 8.41 21.83
N ARG A 26 -24.27 7.53 22.38
CA ARG A 26 -24.33 6.11 22.02
C ARG A 26 -24.58 5.90 20.51
N PHE A 27 -25.39 6.73 19.91
CA PHE A 27 -25.68 6.83 18.49
C PHE A 27 -25.42 8.27 18.03
N ASN A 28 -24.74 8.47 16.94
CA ASN A 28 -24.27 9.78 16.48
C ASN A 28 -24.50 10.03 14.97
N GLY A 29 -25.23 9.16 14.31
CA GLY A 29 -25.75 9.34 12.95
C GLY A 29 -24.72 9.20 11.84
N ASP A 30 -23.68 8.41 12.03
CA ASP A 30 -22.67 8.14 10.97
C ASP A 30 -22.81 6.74 10.35
N GLY A 31 -23.72 5.90 10.89
CA GLY A 31 -23.97 4.54 10.45
C GLY A 31 -22.92 3.54 10.92
N ILE A 32 -22.12 3.91 11.93
CA ILE A 32 -21.11 3.06 12.55
C ILE A 32 -21.53 2.75 13.99
N ILE A 33 -21.50 1.49 14.35
CA ILE A 33 -21.74 1.04 15.71
C ILE A 33 -20.41 0.59 16.35
N THR A 34 -20.22 0.96 17.60
CA THR A 34 -19.08 0.57 18.43
C THR A 34 -19.51 -0.43 19.50
N GLU A 35 -18.57 -0.98 20.26
CA GLU A 35 -18.92 -1.81 21.41
C GLU A 35 -19.77 -1.06 22.44
N ASN A 36 -19.68 0.28 22.50
CA ASN A 36 -20.47 1.13 23.39
C ASN A 36 -21.90 1.41 22.86
N SER A 37 -22.20 1.04 21.62
CA SER A 37 -23.53 1.20 21.01
C SER A 37 -24.57 0.21 21.55
N THR A 38 -24.16 -0.76 22.36
CA THR A 38 -25.06 -1.73 23.00
C THR A 38 -24.61 -2.02 24.43
N ASP A 39 -25.54 -2.51 25.28
CA ASP A 39 -25.18 -3.02 26.62
C ASP A 39 -25.10 -4.55 26.63
N ASP A 40 -25.58 -5.21 25.58
CA ASP A 40 -25.52 -6.65 25.42
C ASP A 40 -24.12 -7.17 25.19
N ALA A 41 -23.61 -8.00 26.10
CA ALA A 41 -22.28 -8.54 26.04
C ALA A 41 -22.02 -9.42 24.81
N GLY A 42 -23.04 -10.11 24.29
CA GLY A 42 -22.93 -10.95 23.10
C GLY A 42 -22.73 -10.11 21.85
N LEU A 43 -23.51 -9.03 21.71
CA LEU A 43 -23.34 -8.09 20.58
C LEU A 43 -22.01 -7.34 20.65
N LYS A 44 -21.57 -6.91 21.84
CA LYS A 44 -20.24 -6.30 22.03
C LYS A 44 -19.13 -7.21 21.52
N ASN A 45 -19.19 -8.49 21.91
CA ASN A 45 -18.19 -9.46 21.47
C ASN A 45 -18.19 -9.63 19.95
N ILE A 46 -19.37 -9.71 19.31
CA ILE A 46 -19.47 -9.85 17.84
C ILE A 46 -18.91 -8.60 17.15
N ILE A 47 -19.22 -7.39 17.66
CA ILE A 47 -18.66 -6.14 17.13
C ILE A 47 -17.12 -6.16 17.24
N GLY A 48 -16.56 -6.50 18.41
CA GLY A 48 -15.12 -6.60 18.64
C GLY A 48 -14.44 -7.67 17.75
N GLU A 49 -15.08 -8.82 17.56
CA GLU A 49 -14.63 -9.90 16.68
C GLU A 49 -14.65 -9.46 15.19
N CYS A 50 -15.68 -8.71 14.79
CA CYS A 50 -15.75 -8.12 13.46
C CYS A 50 -14.65 -7.08 13.24
N ILE A 51 -14.42 -6.19 14.21
CA ILE A 51 -13.31 -5.20 14.18
C ILE A 51 -11.95 -5.90 14.07
N SER A 52 -11.73 -6.96 14.84
CA SER A 52 -10.46 -7.70 14.82
C SER A 52 -10.21 -8.41 13.50
N SER A 53 -11.26 -8.85 12.80
CA SER A 53 -11.18 -9.61 11.55
C SER A 53 -11.09 -8.70 10.32
N PHE A 54 -11.85 -7.59 10.27
CA PHE A 54 -11.97 -6.72 9.10
C PHE A 54 -11.41 -5.31 9.31
N GLY A 55 -10.90 -5.02 10.50
CA GLY A 55 -10.49 -3.68 10.91
C GLY A 55 -11.68 -2.78 11.25
N GLY A 56 -11.50 -1.86 12.20
CA GLY A 56 -12.51 -0.90 12.60
C GLY A 56 -12.58 0.31 11.66
N LEU A 57 -13.78 0.87 11.49
CA LEU A 57 -13.98 2.23 11.03
C LEU A 57 -13.90 3.17 12.22
N GLN A 58 -13.44 4.39 11.97
CA GLN A 58 -13.43 5.40 13.02
C GLN A 58 -14.81 6.05 13.11
N ASP A 59 -15.50 5.79 14.21
CA ASP A 59 -16.74 6.45 14.59
C ASP A 59 -16.48 7.93 14.95
N ARG A 60 -17.50 8.78 14.94
CA ARG A 60 -17.38 10.20 15.32
C ARG A 60 -16.93 10.42 16.76
N SER A 61 -17.12 9.45 17.65
CA SER A 61 -16.57 9.46 19.01
C SER A 61 -15.05 9.30 19.03
N GLY A 62 -14.47 8.80 17.95
CA GLY A 62 -13.06 8.42 17.83
C GLY A 62 -12.77 6.96 18.13
N GLU A 63 -13.78 6.18 18.51
CA GLU A 63 -13.64 4.75 18.77
C GLU A 63 -13.74 3.92 17.49
N PRO A 64 -13.14 2.72 17.45
CA PRO A 64 -13.32 1.81 16.33
C PRO A 64 -14.74 1.19 16.36
N GLY A 65 -15.36 1.13 15.19
CA GLY A 65 -16.69 0.55 15.03
C GLY A 65 -16.83 -0.18 13.71
N VAL A 66 -18.03 -0.64 13.43
CA VAL A 66 -18.41 -1.40 12.23
C VAL A 66 -19.67 -0.83 11.59
N ASP A 67 -19.74 -0.89 10.28
CA ASP A 67 -20.91 -0.55 9.47
C ASP A 67 -21.65 -1.81 8.99
N ALA A 68 -22.76 -1.62 8.29
CA ALA A 68 -23.55 -2.72 7.73
C ALA A 68 -22.77 -3.60 6.76
N ASP A 69 -21.86 -3.00 5.97
CA ASP A 69 -21.09 -3.73 4.96
C ASP A 69 -20.07 -4.66 5.64
N ARG A 70 -19.41 -4.20 6.72
CA ARG A 70 -18.48 -5.02 7.49
C ARG A 70 -19.19 -6.16 8.21
N ILE A 71 -20.36 -5.90 8.80
CA ILE A 71 -21.16 -6.95 9.43
C ILE A 71 -21.58 -7.99 8.39
N ALA A 72 -22.05 -7.56 7.22
CA ALA A 72 -22.42 -8.48 6.15
C ALA A 72 -21.22 -9.30 5.66
N ALA A 73 -20.05 -8.67 5.50
CA ALA A 73 -18.81 -9.34 5.12
C ALA A 73 -18.37 -10.36 6.19
N PHE A 74 -18.45 -9.99 7.47
CA PHE A 74 -18.11 -10.87 8.59
C PHE A 74 -18.98 -12.13 8.62
N TYR A 75 -20.30 -11.98 8.58
CA TYR A 75 -21.23 -13.14 8.56
C TYR A 75 -21.04 -14.00 7.32
N LYS A 76 -20.79 -13.37 6.16
CA LYS A 76 -20.49 -14.09 4.93
C LYS A 76 -19.19 -14.89 5.07
N ALA A 77 -18.11 -14.28 5.53
CA ALA A 77 -16.83 -14.96 5.71
C ALA A 77 -16.93 -16.09 6.75
N ALA A 78 -17.71 -15.89 7.83
CA ALA A 78 -17.98 -16.92 8.83
C ALA A 78 -18.72 -18.12 8.20
N ALA A 79 -19.75 -17.87 7.40
CA ALA A 79 -20.49 -18.92 6.70
C ALA A 79 -19.61 -19.66 5.68
N ASP A 80 -18.82 -18.92 4.90
CA ASP A 80 -17.90 -19.48 3.91
C ASP A 80 -16.82 -20.36 4.59
N TYR A 81 -16.26 -19.91 5.73
CA TYR A 81 -15.27 -20.68 6.49
C TYR A 81 -15.85 -21.95 7.11
N VAL A 82 -17.03 -21.86 7.73
CA VAL A 82 -17.71 -23.03 8.32
C VAL A 82 -18.05 -24.03 7.23
N ALA A 83 -18.63 -23.59 6.11
CA ALA A 83 -18.96 -24.45 4.98
C ALA A 83 -17.71 -25.13 4.39
N TRP A 84 -16.60 -24.40 4.26
CA TRP A 84 -15.33 -24.95 3.83
C TRP A 84 -14.80 -26.03 4.79
N LYS A 85 -14.88 -25.77 6.12
CA LYS A 85 -14.48 -26.75 7.13
C LYS A 85 -15.34 -28.00 7.10
N ASP A 86 -16.67 -27.85 7.00
CA ASP A 86 -17.63 -28.94 6.95
C ASP A 86 -17.47 -29.79 5.69
N ALA A 87 -17.04 -29.19 4.59
CA ALA A 87 -16.67 -29.91 3.37
C ALA A 87 -15.42 -30.80 3.52
N GLY A 88 -14.63 -30.58 4.59
CA GLY A 88 -13.45 -31.38 4.94
C GLY A 88 -13.81 -32.74 5.51
N VAL A 89 -14.52 -33.59 4.76
CA VAL A 89 -14.90 -34.95 5.18
C VAL A 89 -13.69 -35.87 5.24
N LYS A 90 -13.79 -36.95 6.00
CA LYS A 90 -12.67 -37.87 6.31
C LYS A 90 -12.00 -38.44 5.07
N GLU A 91 -12.75 -38.62 3.99
CA GLU A 91 -12.28 -39.18 2.73
C GLU A 91 -11.27 -38.27 2.00
N ILE A 92 -11.29 -36.97 2.32
CA ILE A 92 -10.34 -35.98 1.76
C ILE A 92 -8.94 -36.12 2.39
N PHE A 93 -8.84 -36.72 3.58
CA PHE A 93 -7.61 -36.86 4.34
C PHE A 93 -7.06 -38.29 4.25
N PRO A 94 -6.30 -38.63 3.17
CA PRO A 94 -5.86 -40.01 2.93
C PRO A 94 -4.95 -40.57 4.05
N TYR A 95 -4.30 -39.71 4.81
CA TYR A 95 -3.43 -40.09 5.94
C TYR A 95 -3.91 -39.48 7.26
N GLY A 96 -5.20 -39.17 7.39
CA GLY A 96 -5.76 -38.57 8.60
C GLY A 96 -5.11 -37.23 8.93
N ASP A 97 -4.76 -37.05 10.20
CA ASP A 97 -4.15 -35.80 10.69
C ASP A 97 -2.78 -35.50 10.07
N ASP A 98 -2.08 -36.54 9.62
CA ASP A 98 -0.76 -36.42 8.99
C ASP A 98 -0.79 -36.07 7.50
N THR A 99 -1.98 -35.89 6.91
CA THR A 99 -2.14 -35.62 5.45
C THR A 99 -1.37 -34.40 4.99
N ALA A 100 -1.36 -33.31 5.75
CA ALA A 100 -0.63 -32.08 5.41
C ALA A 100 0.88 -32.31 5.37
N ASP A 101 1.41 -33.00 6.38
CA ASP A 101 2.81 -33.33 6.49
C ASP A 101 3.26 -34.34 5.42
N ALA A 102 2.40 -35.30 5.11
CA ALA A 102 2.62 -36.26 4.03
C ALA A 102 2.67 -35.56 2.65
N LEU A 103 1.74 -34.66 2.38
CA LEU A 103 1.75 -33.85 1.14
C LEU A 103 3.00 -32.96 1.05
N ALA A 104 3.41 -32.34 2.14
CA ALA A 104 4.61 -31.51 2.17
C ALA A 104 5.88 -32.32 1.86
N ALA A 105 5.99 -33.56 2.41
CA ALA A 105 7.10 -34.46 2.13
C ALA A 105 7.08 -34.93 0.66
N CYS A 106 5.92 -35.29 0.11
CA CYS A 106 5.77 -35.65 -1.29
C CYS A 106 6.11 -34.50 -2.24
N THR A 107 5.65 -33.27 -1.92
CA THR A 107 5.90 -32.08 -2.72
C THR A 107 7.40 -31.75 -2.77
N ALA A 108 8.09 -31.84 -1.63
CA ALA A 108 9.52 -31.59 -1.54
C ALA A 108 10.34 -32.61 -2.37
N LEU A 109 9.88 -33.86 -2.48
CA LEU A 109 10.55 -34.93 -3.23
C LEU A 109 10.17 -34.97 -4.71
N LYS A 110 9.09 -34.31 -5.13
CA LYS A 110 8.46 -34.44 -6.45
C LYS A 110 9.47 -34.32 -7.60
N GLU A 111 10.26 -33.28 -7.60
CA GLU A 111 11.22 -33.02 -8.67
C GLU A 111 12.37 -34.05 -8.67
N LYS A 112 12.83 -34.44 -7.48
CA LYS A 112 13.92 -35.43 -7.34
C LYS A 112 13.49 -36.82 -7.71
N VAL A 113 12.26 -37.20 -7.40
CA VAL A 113 11.69 -38.48 -7.83
C VAL A 113 11.46 -38.51 -9.32
N ALA A 114 10.98 -37.40 -9.91
CA ALA A 114 10.82 -37.31 -11.38
C ALA A 114 12.18 -37.37 -12.08
N ASP A 115 13.22 -36.71 -11.60
CA ASP A 115 14.60 -36.79 -12.11
C ASP A 115 15.11 -38.24 -12.03
N PHE A 116 14.90 -38.92 -10.91
CA PHE A 116 15.31 -40.31 -10.74
C PHE A 116 14.68 -41.24 -11.78
N PHE A 117 13.35 -41.20 -11.95
CA PHE A 117 12.68 -42.04 -12.92
C PHE A 117 13.07 -41.68 -14.37
N MET A 118 13.31 -40.42 -14.69
CA MET A 118 13.79 -40.01 -16.01
C MET A 118 15.18 -40.59 -16.30
N ARG A 119 16.08 -40.57 -15.32
CA ARG A 119 17.41 -41.19 -15.44
C ARG A 119 17.31 -42.72 -15.63
N CYS A 120 16.41 -43.38 -14.92
CA CYS A 120 16.15 -44.80 -15.09
C CYS A 120 15.63 -45.14 -16.51
N LYS A 121 14.74 -44.32 -17.07
CA LYS A 121 14.27 -44.45 -18.45
C LYS A 121 15.41 -44.29 -19.47
N LEU A 122 16.31 -43.36 -19.24
CA LEU A 122 17.50 -43.20 -20.10
C LEU A 122 18.48 -44.37 -19.96
N ALA A 123 18.67 -44.90 -18.74
CA ALA A 123 19.48 -46.06 -18.50
C ALA A 123 18.89 -47.33 -19.15
N ALA A 124 17.57 -47.48 -19.19
CA ALA A 124 16.90 -48.58 -19.91
C ALA A 124 17.01 -48.41 -21.43
N PHE A 125 16.99 -47.15 -21.94
CA PHE A 125 17.18 -46.89 -23.37
C PHE A 125 18.61 -47.20 -23.85
N ASN A 126 19.61 -46.81 -23.03
CA ASN A 126 21.03 -47.09 -23.32
C ASN A 126 21.74 -47.58 -22.05
N SER A 127 21.96 -48.88 -21.96
CA SER A 127 22.58 -49.52 -20.79
C SER A 127 23.99 -49.01 -20.48
N ASP A 128 24.74 -48.54 -21.48
CA ASP A 128 26.11 -48.04 -21.31
C ASP A 128 26.13 -46.65 -20.62
N SER A 129 25.00 -45.97 -20.66
CA SER A 129 24.86 -44.63 -20.02
C SER A 129 24.59 -44.68 -18.51
N THR A 130 24.32 -45.82 -17.93
CA THR A 130 23.96 -45.96 -16.51
C THR A 130 24.99 -45.32 -15.58
N ALA A 131 26.28 -45.55 -15.84
CA ALA A 131 27.36 -45.00 -15.04
C ALA A 131 27.49 -43.47 -15.13
N VAL A 132 27.07 -42.86 -16.25
CA VAL A 132 27.12 -41.43 -16.48
C VAL A 132 25.88 -40.71 -15.88
N LEU A 133 24.77 -41.43 -15.79
CA LEU A 133 23.51 -40.95 -15.24
C LEU A 133 23.50 -40.95 -13.70
N ASP A 134 24.46 -41.65 -13.08
CA ASP A 134 24.68 -41.69 -11.63
C ASP A 134 25.83 -40.79 -11.21
N VAL A 135 26.11 -40.69 -9.91
CA VAL A 135 27.27 -39.98 -9.38
C VAL A 135 28.51 -40.86 -9.60
N THR A 136 29.50 -40.33 -10.32
CA THR A 136 30.75 -41.07 -10.57
C THR A 136 31.67 -41.03 -9.34
N VAL A 137 32.50 -42.06 -9.18
CA VAL A 137 33.49 -42.15 -8.09
C VAL A 137 34.47 -40.99 -8.13
N GLU A 138 34.85 -40.53 -9.35
CA GLU A 138 35.72 -39.37 -9.56
C GLU A 138 35.09 -38.09 -9.01
N ARG A 139 33.77 -37.90 -9.17
CA ARG A 139 33.06 -36.73 -8.65
C ARG A 139 33.03 -36.72 -7.13
N ILE A 140 32.73 -37.88 -6.53
CA ILE A 140 32.78 -38.04 -5.07
C ILE A 140 34.23 -37.82 -4.56
N GLY A 141 35.22 -38.35 -5.26
CA GLY A 141 36.65 -38.10 -4.95
C GLY A 141 37.04 -36.64 -5.00
N ALA A 142 36.50 -35.88 -5.95
CA ALA A 142 36.80 -34.45 -6.10
C ALA A 142 36.28 -33.58 -4.94
N ILE A 143 35.20 -34.00 -4.25
CA ILE A 143 34.66 -33.29 -3.08
C ILE A 143 35.14 -33.89 -1.76
N SER A 144 35.72 -35.09 -1.74
CA SER A 144 36.10 -35.80 -0.50
C SER A 144 37.15 -35.07 0.32
N SER A 145 37.96 -34.20 -0.30
CA SER A 145 38.98 -33.39 0.37
C SER A 145 38.46 -32.04 0.88
N LYS A 146 37.20 -31.70 0.54
CA LYS A 146 36.54 -30.45 0.98
C LYS A 146 35.77 -30.64 2.28
N ASP A 147 35.36 -29.55 2.89
CA ASP A 147 34.33 -29.59 3.94
C ASP A 147 32.99 -30.02 3.29
N LEU A 148 32.58 -31.27 3.57
CA LEU A 148 31.35 -31.83 3.00
C LEU A 148 30.09 -31.12 3.48
N ALA A 149 30.13 -30.48 4.65
CA ALA A 149 29.02 -29.65 5.12
C ALA A 149 28.82 -28.39 4.23
N ALA A 150 29.90 -27.85 3.67
CA ALA A 150 29.84 -26.75 2.70
C ALA A 150 29.45 -27.22 1.27
N CYS A 151 29.45 -28.52 0.99
CA CYS A 151 29.07 -29.09 -0.29
C CYS A 151 27.61 -29.59 -0.35
N THR A 152 26.77 -29.17 0.60
CA THR A 152 25.37 -29.65 0.71
C THR A 152 24.57 -29.42 -0.57
N ASP A 153 24.68 -28.27 -1.21
CA ASP A 153 23.97 -27.94 -2.45
C ASP A 153 24.40 -28.83 -3.62
N GLU A 154 25.70 -29.11 -3.71
CA GLU A 154 26.24 -30.03 -4.71
C GLU A 154 25.74 -31.48 -4.47
N ILE A 155 25.73 -31.93 -3.22
CA ILE A 155 25.22 -33.26 -2.85
C ILE A 155 23.71 -33.33 -3.12
N ALA A 156 22.96 -32.26 -2.82
CA ALA A 156 21.53 -32.20 -3.11
C ALA A 156 21.21 -32.25 -4.62
N ALA A 157 22.13 -31.79 -5.47
CA ALA A 157 21.99 -31.86 -6.92
C ALA A 157 22.15 -33.30 -7.47
N TYR A 158 22.81 -34.21 -6.76
CA TYR A 158 22.97 -35.59 -7.19
C TYR A 158 21.64 -36.34 -7.28
N PRO A 159 21.56 -37.48 -8.00
CA PRO A 159 20.38 -38.33 -8.05
C PRO A 159 19.89 -38.70 -6.64
N LEU A 160 18.57 -38.90 -6.52
CA LEU A 160 17.94 -39.28 -5.25
C LEU A 160 18.43 -40.63 -4.72
N ALA A 161 18.63 -41.56 -5.61
CA ALA A 161 19.15 -42.91 -5.33
C ALA A 161 19.94 -43.40 -6.52
N LYS A 162 20.63 -44.54 -6.36
CA LYS A 162 21.38 -45.20 -7.43
C LYS A 162 20.46 -45.55 -8.62
N VAL A 163 20.84 -45.08 -9.80
CA VAL A 163 20.09 -45.30 -11.05
C VAL A 163 20.08 -46.78 -11.45
N ASN A 164 18.93 -47.29 -11.83
CA ASN A 164 18.75 -48.65 -12.29
C ASN A 164 17.80 -48.71 -13.50
N ALA A 165 18.02 -49.72 -14.40
CA ALA A 165 17.22 -49.85 -15.61
C ALA A 165 15.79 -50.37 -15.34
N ASP A 166 15.52 -50.94 -14.17
CA ASP A 166 14.21 -51.46 -13.78
C ASP A 166 13.24 -50.37 -13.32
N ALA A 167 13.68 -49.12 -13.24
CA ALA A 167 12.93 -47.97 -12.75
C ALA A 167 12.27 -48.24 -11.38
N ARG A 168 13.05 -48.78 -10.45
CA ARG A 168 12.64 -49.07 -9.09
C ARG A 168 13.37 -48.11 -8.11
N LEU A 169 12.63 -47.18 -7.48
CA LEU A 169 13.17 -46.28 -6.48
C LEU A 169 13.38 -47.06 -5.18
N PRO A 170 14.62 -47.31 -4.76
CA PRO A 170 14.87 -48.05 -3.52
C PRO A 170 14.49 -47.20 -2.30
N LEU A 171 14.00 -47.86 -1.23
CA LEU A 171 13.65 -47.21 0.00
C LEU A 171 14.84 -47.09 0.98
N THR A 172 16.03 -47.51 0.54
CA THR A 172 17.30 -47.41 1.28
C THR A 172 18.39 -46.89 0.35
N GLY A 173 19.50 -46.40 0.92
CA GLY A 173 20.59 -45.84 0.10
C GLY A 173 20.25 -44.50 -0.58
N ILE A 174 19.41 -43.73 0.05
CA ILE A 174 18.96 -42.43 -0.43
C ILE A 174 20.06 -41.37 -0.25
N ASN A 175 20.14 -40.40 -1.15
CA ASN A 175 21.03 -39.28 -1.11
C ASN A 175 20.95 -38.58 0.25
N PRO A 176 22.09 -38.39 0.94
CA PRO A 176 22.13 -37.85 2.30
C PRO A 176 21.43 -36.50 2.48
N ALA A 177 21.49 -35.63 1.45
CA ALA A 177 20.84 -34.33 1.52
C ALA A 177 19.29 -34.43 1.55
N TRP A 178 18.73 -35.48 1.00
CA TRP A 178 17.27 -35.70 0.92
C TRP A 178 16.78 -36.74 1.94
N LYS A 179 17.70 -37.37 2.67
CA LYS A 179 17.36 -38.49 3.55
C LYS A 179 16.31 -38.15 4.59
N ALA A 180 16.41 -37.01 5.25
CA ALA A 180 15.48 -36.62 6.31
C ALA A 180 14.04 -36.46 5.78
N VAL A 181 13.89 -35.83 4.63
CA VAL A 181 12.58 -35.64 3.96
C VAL A 181 12.04 -36.96 3.46
N PHE A 182 12.94 -37.81 2.91
CA PHE A 182 12.57 -39.14 2.42
C PHE A 182 12.16 -40.09 3.56
N ASP A 183 12.84 -40.07 4.68
CA ASP A 183 12.47 -40.87 5.85
C ASP A 183 11.09 -40.46 6.38
N LYS A 184 10.79 -39.13 6.39
CA LYS A 184 9.45 -38.62 6.73
C LYS A 184 8.40 -39.12 5.73
N PHE A 185 8.65 -38.97 4.43
CA PHE A 185 7.80 -39.50 3.36
C PHE A 185 7.55 -41.00 3.55
N LYS A 186 8.64 -41.79 3.80
CA LYS A 186 8.53 -43.22 4.00
C LYS A 186 7.61 -43.56 5.18
N ALA A 187 7.83 -42.94 6.33
CA ALA A 187 7.06 -43.20 7.55
C ALA A 187 5.58 -42.81 7.42
N LEU A 188 5.27 -41.68 6.80
CA LEU A 188 3.90 -41.17 6.72
C LEU A 188 3.08 -41.76 5.55
N VAL A 189 3.75 -42.13 4.47
CA VAL A 189 3.07 -42.51 3.22
C VAL A 189 3.37 -43.92 2.84
N VAL A 190 4.66 -44.27 2.69
CA VAL A 190 5.04 -45.59 2.13
C VAL A 190 4.70 -46.72 3.10
N ASP A 191 5.01 -46.57 4.40
CA ASP A 191 4.73 -47.59 5.39
C ASP A 191 3.21 -47.79 5.60
N ALA A 192 2.39 -46.76 5.32
CA ALA A 192 0.92 -46.86 5.35
C ALA A 192 0.35 -47.59 4.11
N ASP A 193 0.82 -47.23 2.92
CA ASP A 193 0.29 -47.76 1.68
C ASP A 193 0.93 -49.10 1.24
N TYR A 194 2.23 -49.26 1.52
CA TYR A 194 3.08 -50.34 1.06
C TYR A 194 4.01 -50.86 2.17
N PRO A 195 3.49 -51.43 3.27
CA PRO A 195 4.26 -51.73 4.49
C PRO A 195 5.42 -52.70 4.32
N SER A 196 5.45 -53.47 3.25
CA SER A 196 6.48 -54.46 2.97
C SER A 196 7.28 -54.15 1.69
N ALA A 197 7.17 -52.94 1.16
CA ALA A 197 7.88 -52.55 -0.05
C ALA A 197 9.38 -52.36 0.23
N GLU A 198 10.22 -52.83 -0.67
CA GLU A 198 11.66 -52.54 -0.69
C GLU A 198 11.99 -51.39 -1.68
N TYR A 199 11.08 -51.12 -2.59
CA TYR A 199 11.18 -50.09 -3.62
C TYR A 199 9.79 -49.57 -4.02
N LEU A 200 9.75 -48.41 -4.67
CA LEU A 200 8.56 -47.83 -5.33
C LEU A 200 8.73 -47.82 -6.85
N THR A 201 7.66 -48.11 -7.57
CA THR A 201 7.58 -47.86 -9.00
C THR A 201 7.05 -46.46 -9.28
N GLU A 202 7.27 -45.99 -10.53
CA GLU A 202 6.71 -44.68 -10.97
C GLU A 202 5.17 -44.66 -10.90
N GLU A 203 4.53 -45.77 -11.18
CA GLU A 203 3.07 -45.91 -11.10
C GLU A 203 2.57 -45.76 -9.65
N GLN A 204 3.24 -46.44 -8.71
CA GLN A 204 2.93 -46.32 -7.28
C GLN A 204 3.14 -44.90 -6.78
N TRP A 205 4.24 -44.25 -7.20
CA TRP A 205 4.47 -42.83 -6.86
C TRP A 205 3.36 -41.92 -7.39
N ASN A 206 2.97 -42.06 -8.64
CA ASN A 206 1.88 -41.29 -9.25
C ASN A 206 0.53 -41.57 -8.55
N GLY A 207 0.30 -42.84 -8.17
CA GLY A 207 -0.87 -43.25 -7.40
C GLY A 207 -0.90 -42.59 -6.00
N ILE A 208 0.25 -42.44 -5.35
CA ILE A 208 0.36 -41.70 -4.08
C ILE A 208 0.01 -40.23 -4.31
N LEU A 209 0.57 -39.57 -5.33
CA LEU A 209 0.31 -38.17 -5.62
C LEU A 209 -1.17 -37.91 -5.90
N SER A 210 -1.84 -38.78 -6.67
CA SER A 210 -3.27 -38.61 -6.98
C SER A 210 -4.19 -38.72 -5.75
N LYS A 211 -3.77 -39.38 -4.67
CA LYS A 211 -4.53 -39.41 -3.41
C LYS A 211 -4.68 -38.05 -2.78
N PHE A 212 -3.75 -37.12 -3.02
CA PHE A 212 -3.80 -35.78 -2.49
C PHE A 212 -4.62 -34.79 -3.32
N ASP A 213 -5.14 -35.18 -4.49
CA ASP A 213 -5.86 -34.27 -5.38
C ASP A 213 -7.08 -33.65 -4.69
N ALA A 214 -7.87 -34.48 -3.98
CA ALA A 214 -9.04 -34.00 -3.22
C ALA A 214 -8.64 -33.07 -2.09
N TYR A 215 -7.59 -33.41 -1.34
CA TYR A 215 -7.09 -32.57 -0.25
C TYR A 215 -6.52 -31.24 -0.76
N THR A 216 -5.77 -31.27 -1.85
CA THR A 216 -5.21 -30.07 -2.50
C THR A 216 -6.33 -29.15 -3.03
N ALA A 217 -7.36 -29.74 -3.65
CA ALA A 217 -8.54 -28.99 -4.10
C ALA A 217 -9.29 -28.36 -2.93
N TRP A 218 -9.47 -29.09 -1.82
CA TRP A 218 -10.10 -28.59 -0.61
C TRP A 218 -9.28 -27.45 0.04
N CYS A 219 -7.95 -27.60 0.13
CA CYS A 219 -7.08 -26.52 0.62
C CYS A 219 -7.16 -25.28 -0.29
N GLY A 220 -7.17 -25.47 -1.61
CA GLY A 220 -7.28 -24.38 -2.58
C GLY A 220 -8.65 -23.68 -2.59
N ALA A 221 -9.70 -24.36 -2.12
CA ALA A 221 -11.05 -23.82 -1.98
C ALA A 221 -11.28 -23.09 -0.63
N LYS A 222 -10.23 -22.92 0.19
CA LYS A 222 -10.32 -22.26 1.48
C LYS A 222 -10.92 -20.86 1.32
N ALA A 223 -12.02 -20.60 2.04
CA ALA A 223 -12.73 -19.33 2.07
C ALA A 223 -12.87 -18.83 3.53
N GLY A 224 -13.11 -17.54 3.70
CA GLY A 224 -13.28 -16.93 5.03
C GLY A 224 -12.01 -16.92 5.87
N ALA A 225 -10.84 -16.76 5.25
CA ALA A 225 -9.56 -16.73 5.95
C ALA A 225 -9.44 -15.58 6.95
N GLU A 226 -10.17 -14.49 6.72
CA GLU A 226 -10.18 -13.29 7.56
C GLU A 226 -10.69 -13.57 8.98
N VAL A 227 -11.59 -14.55 9.13
CA VAL A 227 -12.20 -14.92 10.41
C VAL A 227 -11.61 -16.20 11.02
N GLU A 228 -10.64 -16.81 10.37
CA GLU A 228 -10.04 -18.09 10.80
C GLU A 228 -9.51 -18.06 12.25
N ALA A 229 -8.97 -16.90 12.67
CA ALA A 229 -8.40 -16.71 14.00
C ALA A 229 -9.42 -16.94 15.14
N LEU A 230 -10.71 -16.79 14.85
CA LEU A 230 -11.81 -17.02 15.83
C LEU A 230 -12.07 -18.50 16.03
N GLY A 231 -11.70 -19.34 15.10
CA GLY A 231 -11.89 -20.80 15.14
C GLY A 231 -13.30 -21.24 14.75
N TYR A 232 -13.39 -22.52 14.33
CA TYR A 232 -14.63 -23.11 13.83
C TYR A 232 -15.79 -23.05 14.84
N ASP A 233 -15.55 -23.46 16.11
CA ASP A 233 -16.61 -23.55 17.12
C ASP A 233 -17.24 -22.18 17.41
N ARG A 234 -16.42 -21.14 17.48
CA ARG A 234 -16.92 -19.77 17.70
C ARG A 234 -17.74 -19.27 16.52
N LEU A 235 -17.23 -19.44 15.30
CA LEU A 235 -17.93 -19.02 14.07
C LEU A 235 -19.24 -19.76 13.90
N TRP A 236 -19.26 -21.07 14.17
CA TRP A 236 -20.49 -21.87 14.16
C TRP A 236 -21.50 -21.39 15.18
N ALA A 237 -21.06 -21.03 16.40
CA ALA A 237 -21.94 -20.48 17.43
C ALA A 237 -22.56 -19.15 16.99
N ILE A 238 -21.76 -18.22 16.41
CA ILE A 238 -22.25 -16.93 15.88
C ILE A 238 -23.32 -17.14 14.80
N LEU A 239 -23.08 -18.06 13.86
CA LEU A 239 -24.01 -18.35 12.77
C LEU A 239 -25.30 -19.02 13.30
N LYS A 240 -25.18 -19.86 14.33
CA LYS A 240 -26.34 -20.53 14.95
C LYS A 240 -27.21 -19.57 15.76
N GLU A 241 -26.60 -18.62 16.47
CA GLU A 241 -27.30 -17.58 17.23
C GLU A 241 -27.96 -16.57 16.30
N ASP A 242 -27.36 -16.31 15.14
CA ASP A 242 -27.83 -15.42 14.06
C ASP A 242 -28.38 -14.07 14.58
N ARG A 243 -27.52 -13.36 15.31
CA ARG A 243 -27.84 -12.03 15.84
C ARG A 243 -27.61 -10.87 14.88
N LYS A 244 -27.47 -11.17 13.57
CA LYS A 244 -27.20 -10.16 12.56
C LYS A 244 -28.32 -9.10 12.51
N ALA A 245 -29.59 -9.51 12.61
CA ALA A 245 -30.70 -8.59 12.56
C ALA A 245 -30.68 -7.55 13.69
N GLU A 246 -30.22 -7.92 14.90
CA GLU A 246 -30.07 -7.00 16.02
C GLU A 246 -28.93 -5.97 15.78
N LEU A 247 -27.85 -6.39 15.13
CA LEU A 247 -26.77 -5.46 14.73
C LEU A 247 -27.25 -4.50 13.63
N ASP A 248 -28.00 -5.00 12.65
CA ASP A 248 -28.57 -4.18 11.59
C ASP A 248 -29.59 -3.16 12.17
N GLU A 249 -30.32 -3.52 13.21
CA GLU A 249 -31.23 -2.62 13.94
C GLU A 249 -30.48 -1.50 14.66
N LEU A 250 -29.38 -1.81 15.36
CA LEU A 250 -28.52 -0.80 15.99
C LEU A 250 -27.97 0.20 14.97
N ILE A 251 -27.55 -0.27 13.78
CA ILE A 251 -27.10 0.59 12.69
C ILE A 251 -28.26 1.45 12.17
N ALA A 252 -29.45 0.92 12.07
CA ALA A 252 -30.61 1.66 11.62
C ALA A 252 -31.02 2.75 12.64
N GLU A 253 -30.92 2.46 13.94
CA GLU A 253 -31.10 3.46 15.00
C GLU A 253 -30.07 4.59 14.92
N ASP A 254 -28.80 4.27 14.69
CA ASP A 254 -27.77 5.28 14.49
C ASP A 254 -28.05 6.13 13.24
N LYS A 255 -28.31 5.50 12.09
CA LYS A 255 -28.64 6.20 10.84
C LYS A 255 -29.89 7.08 10.92
N ALA A 256 -30.83 6.76 11.78
CA ALA A 256 -32.02 7.60 11.97
C ALA A 256 -31.66 9.02 12.45
N LEU A 257 -30.50 9.19 13.09
CA LEU A 257 -30.00 10.50 13.55
C LEU A 257 -29.22 11.27 12.49
N GLU A 258 -28.95 10.69 11.32
CA GLU A 258 -28.18 11.34 10.24
C GLU A 258 -28.82 12.67 9.82
N GLY A 259 -30.15 12.74 9.76
CA GLY A 259 -30.88 13.97 9.43
C GLY A 259 -30.57 15.11 10.42
N GLU A 260 -30.63 14.84 11.71
CA GLU A 260 -30.34 15.83 12.78
C GLU A 260 -28.89 16.33 12.71
N VAL A 261 -27.96 15.42 12.48
CA VAL A 261 -26.52 15.78 12.32
C VAL A 261 -26.30 16.68 11.11
N ASN A 262 -26.94 16.37 9.98
CA ASN A 262 -26.84 17.19 8.78
C ASN A 262 -27.41 18.59 8.98
N GLU A 263 -28.50 18.72 9.76
CA GLU A 263 -29.06 20.00 10.14
C GLU A 263 -28.11 20.79 11.03
N ILE A 264 -27.52 20.19 12.07
CA ILE A 264 -26.52 20.81 12.94
C ILE A 264 -25.31 21.30 12.12
N GLN A 265 -24.79 20.46 11.20
CA GLN A 265 -23.69 20.83 10.32
C GLN A 265 -24.06 21.97 9.38
N THR A 266 -25.30 22.01 8.90
CA THR A 266 -25.81 23.09 8.06
C THR A 266 -25.85 24.42 8.81
N VAL A 267 -26.34 24.41 10.06
CA VAL A 267 -26.33 25.58 10.96
C VAL A 267 -24.90 26.02 11.22
N ASN A 268 -23.97 25.08 11.49
CA ASN A 268 -22.55 25.40 11.68
C ASN A 268 -21.95 26.10 10.46
N LYS A 269 -22.20 25.55 9.25
CA LYS A 269 -21.75 26.18 7.98
C LYS A 269 -22.34 27.57 7.80
N LEU A 270 -23.62 27.74 8.12
CA LEU A 270 -24.29 29.03 8.03
C LEU A 270 -23.66 30.07 8.97
N LEU A 271 -23.39 29.71 10.23
CA LEU A 271 -22.75 30.61 11.18
C LEU A 271 -21.33 31.00 10.76
N HIS A 272 -20.55 30.05 10.28
CA HIS A 272 -19.24 30.33 9.70
C HIS A 272 -19.35 31.25 8.48
N LEU A 273 -20.32 30.99 7.59
CA LEU A 273 -20.55 31.82 6.43
C LEU A 273 -20.95 33.26 6.85
N CYS A 274 -21.86 33.40 7.79
CA CYS A 274 -22.26 34.75 8.32
C CYS A 274 -21.07 35.50 8.88
N ARG A 275 -20.18 34.85 9.64
CA ARG A 275 -18.96 35.45 10.20
C ARG A 275 -17.97 35.85 9.13
N ASP A 276 -17.73 35.00 8.17
CA ASP A 276 -16.58 35.09 7.25
C ASP A 276 -16.96 35.60 5.85
N PHE A 277 -18.26 35.75 5.56
CA PHE A 277 -18.76 36.07 4.20
C PHE A 277 -18.17 37.38 3.67
N TYR A 278 -18.11 38.43 4.53
CA TYR A 278 -17.52 39.71 4.14
C TYR A 278 -16.04 39.58 3.80
N THR A 279 -15.30 38.81 4.61
CA THR A 279 -13.89 38.48 4.32
C THR A 279 -13.72 37.72 3.04
N LEU A 280 -14.59 36.73 2.76
CA LEU A 280 -14.58 36.01 1.50
C LEU A 280 -14.81 36.90 0.30
N LEU A 281 -15.79 37.82 0.37
CA LEU A 281 -16.06 38.76 -0.70
C LEU A 281 -14.86 39.69 -0.95
N ARG A 282 -14.25 40.22 0.08
CA ARG A 282 -13.08 41.11 -0.02
C ARG A 282 -11.86 40.40 -0.63
N ASN A 283 -11.71 39.11 -0.39
CA ASN A 283 -10.55 38.35 -0.85
C ASN A 283 -10.72 37.71 -2.24
N TYR A 284 -11.91 37.18 -2.56
CA TYR A 284 -12.11 36.37 -3.74
C TYR A 284 -13.02 37.00 -4.82
N VAL A 285 -13.69 38.09 -4.51
CA VAL A 285 -14.57 38.80 -5.44
C VAL A 285 -14.00 40.17 -5.79
N THR A 286 -13.74 41.00 -4.78
CA THR A 286 -13.24 42.37 -4.99
C THR A 286 -11.72 42.48 -4.91
N PHE A 287 -11.03 41.49 -4.34
CA PHE A 287 -9.59 41.52 -4.04
C PHE A 287 -9.14 42.75 -3.24
N SER A 288 -10.08 43.40 -2.50
CA SER A 288 -9.80 44.64 -1.79
C SER A 288 -8.73 44.48 -0.70
N ASP A 289 -8.65 43.32 -0.05
CA ASP A 289 -7.59 43.03 0.94
C ASP A 289 -6.21 42.90 0.29
N PHE A 290 -6.15 42.36 -0.95
CA PHE A 290 -4.90 42.29 -1.70
C PHE A 290 -4.39 43.66 -2.14
N TYR A 291 -5.30 44.55 -2.53
CA TYR A 291 -4.96 45.90 -2.97
C TYR A 291 -4.92 46.93 -1.83
N SER A 292 -5.11 46.49 -0.57
CA SER A 292 -4.99 47.37 0.59
C SER A 292 -3.57 47.90 0.73
N THR A 293 -3.44 49.16 1.02
CA THR A 293 -2.17 49.82 1.34
C THR A 293 -1.80 49.72 2.83
N GLU A 294 -2.67 49.13 3.64
CA GLU A 294 -2.43 48.94 5.08
C GLU A 294 -1.53 47.73 5.28
N ASP A 295 -0.35 47.93 5.87
CA ASP A 295 0.66 46.85 6.13
C ASP A 295 0.13 45.70 7.00
N THR A 296 -0.96 45.93 7.73
CA THR A 296 -1.59 44.92 8.60
C THR A 296 -2.58 43.99 7.85
N MET A 297 -2.99 44.42 6.67
CA MET A 297 -4.02 43.72 5.86
C MET A 297 -3.38 42.96 4.72
N SER A 298 -3.36 41.64 4.79
CA SER A 298 -3.00 40.76 3.67
C SER A 298 -4.15 39.85 3.31
N SER A 299 -4.35 39.58 2.02
CA SER A 299 -5.43 38.69 1.59
C SER A 299 -5.23 37.25 2.10
N VAL A 300 -6.33 36.52 2.27
CA VAL A 300 -6.33 35.18 2.85
C VAL A 300 -5.53 34.18 2.01
N PHE A 301 -5.52 34.38 0.67
CA PHE A 301 -4.81 33.51 -0.26
C PHE A 301 -3.31 33.81 -0.38
N GLN A 302 -2.82 34.97 0.11
CA GLN A 302 -1.39 35.25 0.13
C GLN A 302 -0.70 34.38 1.15
N ALA A 303 0.31 33.62 0.74
CA ALA A 303 1.13 32.81 1.62
C ALA A 303 2.16 33.64 2.39
N GLY A 304 2.57 34.77 1.82
CA GLY A 304 3.59 35.66 2.36
C GLY A 304 4.19 36.53 1.26
N ARG A 305 5.42 36.99 1.46
CA ARG A 305 6.17 37.85 0.54
C ARG A 305 7.49 37.21 0.15
N LEU A 306 7.80 37.22 -1.15
CA LEU A 306 9.08 36.73 -1.66
C LEU A 306 10.00 37.89 -2.03
N TYR A 307 11.20 37.90 -1.49
CA TYR A 307 12.26 38.86 -1.84
C TYR A 307 13.32 38.12 -2.66
N ILE A 308 13.49 38.55 -3.91
CA ILE A 308 14.45 37.97 -4.82
C ILE A 308 15.17 39.08 -5.58
N ASP A 309 16.50 39.15 -5.46
CA ASP A 309 17.35 40.07 -6.22
C ASP A 309 16.78 41.51 -6.24
N GLN A 310 16.59 42.10 -5.07
CA GLN A 310 16.00 43.44 -4.83
C GLN A 310 14.55 43.62 -5.29
N ARG A 311 13.85 42.55 -5.63
CA ARG A 311 12.43 42.56 -6.01
C ARG A 311 11.59 42.05 -4.85
N ASN A 312 10.46 42.71 -4.64
CA ASN A 312 9.42 42.23 -3.74
C ASN A 312 8.23 41.70 -4.50
N CYS A 313 7.86 40.45 -4.22
CA CYS A 313 6.69 39.80 -4.80
C CYS A 313 5.65 39.58 -3.70
N ASP A 314 4.61 40.41 -3.68
CA ASP A 314 3.56 40.33 -2.67
C ASP A 314 2.53 39.24 -2.96
N LEU A 315 2.27 38.95 -4.24
CA LEU A 315 1.36 37.87 -4.61
C LEU A 315 2.10 36.54 -4.65
N CYS A 316 2.21 35.91 -3.49
CA CYS A 316 2.74 34.57 -3.33
C CYS A 316 1.65 33.62 -2.86
N ILE A 317 1.42 32.52 -3.58
CA ILE A 317 0.38 31.54 -3.28
C ILE A 317 1.05 30.19 -3.01
N LYS A 318 0.57 29.48 -1.98
CA LYS A 318 1.04 28.12 -1.69
C LYS A 318 0.51 27.15 -2.74
N VAL A 319 1.39 26.33 -3.30
CA VAL A 319 1.05 25.30 -4.29
C VAL A 319 1.11 23.93 -3.64
N THR A 320 -0.03 23.23 -3.60
CA THR A 320 -0.13 21.86 -3.04
C THR A 320 -0.05 20.79 -4.11
N ASP A 321 -0.45 21.12 -5.35
CA ASP A 321 -0.42 20.22 -6.50
C ASP A 321 0.20 20.94 -7.70
N MET A 322 1.47 20.64 -7.95
CA MET A 322 2.24 21.22 -9.06
C MET A 322 1.72 20.82 -10.44
N GLY A 323 1.12 19.63 -10.56
CA GLY A 323 0.56 19.15 -11.83
C GLY A 323 -0.66 19.96 -12.25
N LYS A 324 -1.64 20.10 -11.37
CA LYS A 324 -2.85 20.88 -11.62
C LYS A 324 -2.54 22.36 -11.81
N HIS A 325 -1.73 22.94 -10.92
CA HIS A 325 -1.37 24.35 -11.03
C HIS A 325 -0.55 24.64 -12.28
N GLY A 326 0.39 23.77 -12.65
CA GLY A 326 1.24 23.93 -13.83
C GLY A 326 0.46 23.96 -15.15
N THR A 327 -0.61 23.19 -15.26
CA THR A 327 -1.50 23.19 -16.43
C THR A 327 -2.20 24.55 -16.59
N MET A 328 -2.72 25.11 -15.51
CA MET A 328 -3.39 26.42 -15.52
C MET A 328 -2.39 27.57 -15.71
N ALA A 329 -1.21 27.46 -15.12
CA ALA A 329 -0.16 28.46 -15.16
C ALA A 329 0.33 28.74 -16.59
N GLY A 330 0.43 27.72 -17.43
CA GLY A 330 0.83 27.85 -18.84
C GLY A 330 -0.12 28.71 -19.68
N ALA A 331 -1.40 28.73 -19.32
CA ALA A 331 -2.44 29.52 -20.01
C ALA A 331 -2.66 30.92 -19.39
N SER A 332 -2.03 31.24 -18.27
CA SER A 332 -2.33 32.46 -17.51
C SER A 332 -1.79 33.75 -18.13
N GLY A 333 -0.81 33.68 -19.02
CA GLY A 333 -0.12 34.83 -19.57
C GLY A 333 0.72 35.64 -18.58
N MET A 334 0.84 35.16 -17.32
CA MET A 334 1.59 35.84 -16.24
C MET A 334 3.03 35.31 -16.17
N PHE A 335 3.92 36.15 -15.64
CA PHE A 335 5.27 35.71 -15.26
C PHE A 335 5.20 35.08 -13.87
N LEU A 336 5.53 33.79 -13.77
CA LEU A 336 5.41 33.03 -12.55
C LEU A 336 6.73 32.41 -12.13
N LEU A 337 7.08 32.59 -10.85
CA LEU A 337 8.26 31.99 -10.21
C LEU A 337 7.78 30.91 -9.23
N TYR A 338 8.08 29.66 -9.49
CA TYR A 338 7.88 28.58 -8.51
C TYR A 338 9.14 28.47 -7.67
N CYS A 339 8.95 28.51 -6.35
CA CYS A 339 10.04 28.38 -5.40
C CYS A 339 9.77 27.29 -4.41
N ASP A 340 10.78 26.46 -4.15
CA ASP A 340 10.76 25.55 -3.02
C ASP A 340 11.35 26.26 -1.81
N CYS A 341 10.54 26.32 -0.76
CA CYS A 341 10.85 27.02 0.49
C CYS A 341 11.13 26.03 1.61
N THR A 342 12.19 26.27 2.37
CA THR A 342 12.55 25.50 3.57
C THR A 342 12.61 26.42 4.77
N SER A 343 11.85 26.12 5.84
CA SER A 343 11.83 26.92 7.06
C SER A 343 13.16 26.79 7.79
N LYS A 344 13.74 27.93 8.17
CA LYS A 344 14.95 27.98 9.00
C LYS A 344 14.76 27.44 10.42
N LYS A 345 13.54 27.54 10.94
CA LYS A 345 13.22 27.13 12.33
C LYS A 345 12.86 25.65 12.46
N THR A 346 12.03 25.15 11.53
CA THR A 346 11.38 23.82 11.67
C THR A 346 11.82 22.83 10.62
N SER A 347 12.64 23.24 9.63
CA SER A 347 12.98 22.43 8.44
C SER A 347 11.76 21.96 7.63
N ALA A 348 10.58 22.52 7.88
CA ALA A 348 9.38 22.27 7.09
C ALA A 348 9.58 22.76 5.66
N LYS A 349 8.97 22.08 4.70
CA LYS A 349 9.07 22.40 3.27
C LYS A 349 7.71 22.80 2.73
N MET A 350 7.69 23.76 1.82
CA MET A 350 6.52 24.10 1.02
C MET A 350 6.96 24.62 -0.35
N THR A 351 6.09 24.48 -1.34
CA THR A 351 6.26 25.14 -2.65
C THR A 351 5.32 26.31 -2.75
N ILE A 352 5.83 27.43 -3.21
CA ILE A 352 5.05 28.63 -3.51
C ILE A 352 5.18 29.01 -4.97
N VAL A 353 4.20 29.75 -5.50
CA VAL A 353 4.29 30.48 -6.76
C VAL A 353 4.20 31.97 -6.45
N ALA A 354 5.19 32.71 -6.89
CA ALA A 354 5.18 34.17 -6.85
C ALA A 354 4.82 34.73 -8.24
N VAL A 355 3.91 35.68 -8.29
CA VAL A 355 3.45 36.32 -9.51
C VAL A 355 4.12 37.68 -9.64
N MET A 356 4.79 37.90 -10.75
CA MET A 356 5.36 39.21 -11.10
C MET A 356 4.46 39.89 -12.11
N THR A 357 3.99 41.08 -11.77
CA THR A 357 3.05 41.87 -12.57
C THR A 357 3.67 43.15 -13.12
N ASP A 358 4.80 43.56 -12.58
CA ASP A 358 5.53 44.75 -12.99
C ASP A 358 7.06 44.61 -12.68
N GLY A 359 7.85 45.55 -13.13
CA GLY A 359 9.29 45.61 -12.91
C GLY A 359 10.12 44.87 -13.96
N ASP A 360 11.37 44.59 -13.61
CA ASP A 360 12.31 43.90 -14.49
C ASP A 360 12.45 42.42 -14.12
N ILE A 361 12.21 41.55 -15.08
CA ILE A 361 12.33 40.10 -14.96
C ILE A 361 13.69 39.57 -15.47
N ASN A 362 14.58 40.46 -15.92
CA ASN A 362 15.89 40.03 -16.42
C ASN A 362 16.70 39.36 -15.29
N ASN A 363 17.53 38.42 -15.68
CA ASN A 363 18.42 37.65 -14.79
C ASN A 363 17.74 36.70 -13.79
N LEU A 364 16.41 36.60 -13.78
CA LEU A 364 15.73 35.57 -13.02
C LEU A 364 15.91 34.21 -13.71
N LYS A 365 16.52 33.25 -13.02
CA LYS A 365 16.82 31.91 -13.53
C LYS A 365 16.44 30.85 -12.50
N VAL A 366 16.18 29.65 -12.97
CA VAL A 366 16.07 28.49 -12.10
C VAL A 366 17.38 28.31 -11.34
N GLY A 367 17.29 28.07 -10.04
CA GLY A 367 18.42 27.99 -9.11
C GLY A 367 18.75 29.32 -8.40
N CYS A 368 18.09 30.44 -8.72
CA CYS A 368 18.25 31.67 -7.94
C CYS A 368 17.75 31.50 -6.52
N ASN A 369 18.52 32.00 -5.56
CA ASN A 369 18.13 32.02 -4.14
C ASN A 369 17.28 33.24 -3.85
N ALA A 370 16.33 33.08 -2.95
CA ALA A 370 15.42 34.10 -2.49
C ALA A 370 15.12 33.93 -0.99
N VAL A 371 14.53 34.92 -0.38
CA VAL A 371 14.02 34.85 0.99
C VAL A 371 12.52 35.02 0.95
N PHE A 372 11.81 34.07 1.56
CA PHE A 372 10.37 34.14 1.69
C PHE A 372 9.99 34.38 3.15
N TYR A 373 9.13 35.35 3.41
CA TYR A 373 8.53 35.58 4.71
C TYR A 373 7.07 35.14 4.67
N ASP A 374 6.70 34.22 5.54
CA ASP A 374 5.30 33.80 5.66
C ASP A 374 4.43 34.88 6.35
N ARG A 375 3.12 34.65 6.43
CA ARG A 375 2.17 35.58 7.06
C ARG A 375 2.43 35.82 8.55
N ALA A 376 3.11 34.89 9.22
CA ALA A 376 3.50 35.02 10.63
C ALA A 376 4.88 35.69 10.79
N GLY A 377 5.52 36.10 9.69
CA GLY A 377 6.82 36.76 9.70
C GLY A 377 8.00 35.78 9.89
N ASN A 378 7.80 34.46 9.69
CA ASN A 378 8.92 33.53 9.76
C ASN A 378 9.68 33.52 8.44
N ASP A 379 11.02 33.37 8.55
CA ASP A 379 11.91 33.31 7.40
C ASP A 379 11.99 31.90 6.84
N TRP A 380 12.00 31.83 5.51
CA TRP A 380 12.19 30.62 4.74
C TRP A 380 13.25 30.85 3.67
N ASP A 381 14.19 29.97 3.56
CA ASP A 381 15.10 29.93 2.40
C ASP A 381 14.32 29.41 1.20
N ALA A 382 14.32 30.16 0.11
CA ALA A 382 13.59 29.86 -1.09
C ALA A 382 14.55 29.71 -2.27
N VAL A 383 14.30 28.73 -3.13
CA VAL A 383 15.06 28.49 -4.35
C VAL A 383 14.10 28.40 -5.52
N VAL A 384 14.37 29.12 -6.59
CA VAL A 384 13.56 29.09 -7.82
C VAL A 384 13.74 27.74 -8.51
N THR A 385 12.66 26.98 -8.66
CA THR A 385 12.67 25.64 -9.27
C THR A 385 12.08 25.61 -10.67
N LYS A 386 11.14 26.53 -10.98
CA LYS A 386 10.51 26.62 -12.30
C LYS A 386 10.08 28.06 -12.59
N ILE A 387 10.19 28.47 -13.84
CA ILE A 387 9.74 29.77 -14.32
C ILE A 387 8.74 29.57 -15.47
N VAL A 388 7.63 30.29 -15.41
CA VAL A 388 6.74 30.47 -16.56
C VAL A 388 7.01 31.86 -17.12
N ASP A 389 7.76 31.91 -18.23
CA ASP A 389 8.31 33.14 -18.80
C ASP A 389 7.32 33.77 -19.79
N ASN A 390 6.50 34.68 -19.30
CA ASN A 390 5.64 35.54 -20.11
C ASN A 390 6.05 37.00 -19.90
N PRO A 391 6.02 37.84 -20.97
CA PRO A 391 6.38 39.24 -20.86
C PRO A 391 5.31 39.99 -20.03
N ILE A 392 5.76 40.77 -19.03
CA ILE A 392 4.88 41.58 -18.15
C ILE A 392 4.77 43.04 -18.56
N SER A 393 5.46 43.46 -19.64
CA SER A 393 5.36 44.81 -20.21
C SER A 393 5.47 44.78 -21.72
N VAL A 394 4.94 45.84 -22.36
CA VAL A 394 5.03 45.99 -23.81
C VAL A 394 6.48 45.98 -24.30
N ARG A 395 7.38 46.61 -23.56
CA ARG A 395 8.82 46.61 -23.86
C ARG A 395 9.39 45.18 -23.82
N GLN A 396 9.03 44.42 -22.84
CA GLN A 396 9.52 43.01 -22.73
C GLN A 396 8.88 42.13 -23.82
N ALA A 397 7.61 42.35 -24.16
CA ALA A 397 6.95 41.63 -25.25
C ALA A 397 7.65 41.90 -26.58
N PHE A 398 8.04 43.15 -26.84
CA PHE A 398 8.76 43.53 -28.06
C PHE A 398 10.15 42.85 -28.16
N TRP A 399 10.90 42.80 -27.03
CA TRP A 399 12.23 42.23 -27.03
C TRP A 399 12.28 40.70 -26.81
N SER A 400 11.15 40.09 -26.40
CA SER A 400 11.07 38.64 -26.10
C SER A 400 11.52 37.75 -27.28
N PRO A 401 11.14 37.97 -28.55
CA PRO A 401 11.62 37.16 -29.66
C PRO A 401 13.12 37.21 -29.84
N TYR A 402 13.71 38.38 -29.67
CA TYR A 402 15.17 38.58 -29.84
C TYR A 402 15.94 37.90 -28.70
N LYS A 403 15.44 37.97 -27.47
CA LYS A 403 16.00 37.24 -26.32
C LYS A 403 15.96 35.72 -26.51
N LYS A 404 14.87 35.20 -27.07
CA LYS A 404 14.73 33.76 -27.37
C LYS A 404 15.77 33.31 -28.42
N ILE A 405 15.98 34.12 -29.43
CA ILE A 405 17.05 33.84 -30.44
C ILE A 405 18.43 33.90 -29.79
N GLY A 406 18.70 34.91 -28.97
CA GLY A 406 19.99 35.04 -28.24
C GLY A 406 20.27 33.84 -27.34
N ASN A 407 19.29 33.43 -26.52
CA ASN A 407 19.40 32.26 -25.66
C ASN A 407 19.55 30.95 -26.43
N PHE A 408 18.89 30.83 -27.59
CA PHE A 408 19.09 29.67 -28.47
C PHE A 408 20.53 29.58 -28.99
N VAL A 409 21.08 30.71 -29.45
CA VAL A 409 22.47 30.78 -29.93
C VAL A 409 23.45 30.47 -28.81
N GLU A 410 23.28 31.06 -27.61
CA GLU A 410 24.07 30.77 -26.41
C GLU A 410 24.05 29.30 -26.03
N THR A 411 22.85 28.69 -26.05
CA THR A 411 22.66 27.26 -25.77
C THR A 411 23.41 26.39 -26.80
N GLN A 412 23.41 26.75 -28.07
CA GLN A 412 24.15 26.02 -29.11
C GLN A 412 25.66 26.17 -28.91
N ILE A 413 26.13 27.37 -28.61
CA ILE A 413 27.54 27.63 -28.32
C ILE A 413 28.01 26.81 -27.11
N ASN A 414 27.23 26.81 -26.01
CA ASN A 414 27.54 26.04 -24.80
C ASN A 414 27.55 24.52 -25.06
N LYS A 415 26.64 24.01 -25.91
CA LYS A 415 26.64 22.61 -26.34
C LYS A 415 27.88 22.25 -27.18
N ILE A 416 28.35 23.17 -28.01
CA ILE A 416 29.55 22.96 -28.81
C ILE A 416 30.82 23.00 -27.93
N ALA A 417 30.89 23.96 -26.98
CA ALA A 417 31.96 24.04 -26.01
C ALA A 417 32.05 22.78 -25.13
N ALA A 418 30.90 22.32 -24.56
CA ALA A 418 30.87 21.11 -23.76
C ALA A 418 31.28 19.84 -24.55
N LYS A 419 30.97 19.77 -25.87
CA LYS A 419 31.43 18.69 -26.74
C LYS A 419 32.93 18.76 -27.03
N GLN A 420 33.51 19.95 -27.05
CA GLN A 420 34.95 20.10 -27.20
C GLN A 420 35.70 19.73 -25.92
N ASP A 421 35.19 20.14 -24.74
CA ASP A 421 35.78 19.79 -23.45
C ASP A 421 35.75 18.27 -23.20
N SER A 422 34.65 17.58 -23.56
CA SER A 422 34.61 16.12 -23.46
C SER A 422 35.61 15.41 -24.37
N LYS A 423 35.82 15.93 -25.58
CA LYS A 423 36.85 15.39 -26.50
C LYS A 423 38.28 15.67 -26.06
N VAL A 424 38.52 16.77 -25.34
CA VAL A 424 39.83 17.08 -24.74
C VAL A 424 40.11 16.17 -23.55
N LEU A 425 39.09 15.91 -22.72
CA LEU A 425 39.18 14.96 -21.59
C LEU A 425 39.45 13.53 -22.07
N GLU A 426 38.77 13.05 -23.13
CA GLU A 426 39.03 11.73 -23.72
C GLU A 426 40.42 11.58 -24.29
N LYS A 427 40.98 12.67 -24.84
CA LYS A 427 42.39 12.69 -25.33
C LYS A 427 43.42 12.80 -24.21
N ALA A 428 43.06 13.26 -23.04
CA ALA A 428 43.96 13.37 -21.89
C ALA A 428 43.97 12.09 -21.02
N THR A 429 42.99 11.20 -21.23
CA THR A 429 42.87 9.91 -20.52
C THR A 429 43.24 8.69 -21.37
N ALA A 430 43.59 8.89 -22.66
CA ALA A 430 44.20 7.90 -23.55
C ALA A 430 45.69 8.19 -23.70
#